data_4b9030aa7576704c4c56300007a3948e
#
_entry.id   4b9030aa7576704c4c56300007a3948e
#
_cell.length_a   1.000
_cell.length_b   1.000
_cell.length_c   1.000
_cell.angle_alpha   90.00
_cell.angle_beta   90.00
_cell.angle_gamma   90.00
#
_symmetry.space_group_name_H-M   'P 1'
#
loop_
_entity.id
_entity.type
_entity.pdbx_description
1 polymer ?
#
loop_
_entity_poly.entity_id
_entity_poly.type
_entity_poly.pdbx_seq_one_letter_code
_entity_poly.pdbx_strand_id
1 'polypeptide(L)'
;TVRVTESEIQEARRQVGEEFLEVMKKSAANIRAFHEKQKRTGWFETKPDGSILGMRLLPVASAGVYAPGGTAAYPSSVLMNVIPAKVAGVERIVMATPPGPDGKVNAGTMTPRRGKCGGRGRNLQDGRRAGHCCPGLRH
;
A
#
# COMPACT_ATOMS: atom_id res chain seq x y z
N THR A 1 8.68 3.54 -18.94
CA THR A 1 7.88 2.43 -18.37
C THR A 1 6.98 2.97 -17.27
N VAL A 2 5.72 2.59 -17.29
CA VAL A 2 4.73 3.04 -16.27
C VAL A 2 4.84 2.22 -14.97
N ARG A 3 5.67 1.19 -14.97
CA ARG A 3 5.79 0.23 -13.86
C ARG A 3 7.20 0.23 -13.30
N VAL A 4 7.31 0.39 -11.98
CA VAL A 4 8.59 0.28 -11.28
C VAL A 4 9.09 -1.17 -11.34
N THR A 5 10.35 -1.34 -11.70
CA THR A 5 11.03 -2.63 -11.80
C THR A 5 11.63 -3.06 -10.47
N GLU A 6 11.95 -4.34 -10.33
CA GLU A 6 12.62 -4.86 -9.12
C GLU A 6 14.04 -4.26 -8.96
N SER A 7 14.73 -4.02 -10.08
CA SER A 7 16.05 -3.38 -10.05
C SER A 7 16.00 -1.95 -9.50
N GLU A 8 14.98 -1.16 -9.87
CA GLU A 8 14.77 0.19 -9.31
C GLU A 8 14.48 0.14 -7.80
N ILE A 9 13.76 -0.87 -7.34
CA ILE A 9 13.49 -1.06 -5.90
C ILE A 9 14.78 -1.41 -5.15
N GLN A 10 15.62 -2.27 -5.70
CA GLN A 10 16.90 -2.63 -5.09
C GLN A 10 17.85 -1.44 -5.03
N GLU A 11 17.91 -0.66 -6.10
CA GLU A 11 18.72 0.56 -6.15
C GLU A 11 18.24 1.58 -5.11
N ALA A 12 16.94 1.82 -5.03
CA ALA A 12 16.35 2.71 -4.03
C ALA A 12 16.71 2.27 -2.59
N ARG A 13 16.74 0.97 -2.33
CA ARG A 13 17.15 0.44 -1.00
C ARG A 13 18.60 0.71 -0.66
N ARG A 14 19.49 0.69 -1.66
CA ARG A 14 20.92 1.00 -1.43
C ARG A 14 21.13 2.49 -1.14
N GLN A 15 20.31 3.36 -1.71
CA GLN A 15 20.39 4.81 -1.53
C GLN A 15 19.91 5.29 -0.17
N VAL A 16 18.98 4.56 0.47
CA VAL A 16 18.51 4.88 1.82
C VAL A 16 19.30 4.05 2.84
N GLY A 17 19.97 4.71 3.77
CA GLY A 17 20.78 4.06 4.80
C GLY A 17 19.98 3.10 5.68
N GLU A 18 20.70 2.18 6.34
CA GLU A 18 20.08 1.17 7.24
C GLU A 18 19.33 1.81 8.40
N GLU A 19 19.83 2.90 8.95
CA GLU A 19 19.16 3.65 10.03
C GLU A 19 17.74 4.08 9.61
N PHE A 20 17.59 4.63 8.41
CA PHE A 20 16.28 4.99 7.88
C PHE A 20 15.36 3.77 7.76
N LEU A 21 15.89 2.63 7.31
CA LEU A 21 15.11 1.39 7.21
C LEU A 21 14.62 0.90 8.57
N GLU A 22 15.44 0.99 9.60
CA GLU A 22 15.05 0.60 10.97
C GLU A 22 13.97 1.53 11.53
N VAL A 23 14.10 2.85 11.35
CA VAL A 23 13.07 3.81 11.75
C VAL A 23 11.75 3.50 11.04
N MET A 24 11.80 3.20 9.74
CA MET A 24 10.61 2.85 8.96
C MET A 24 9.98 1.52 9.43
N LYS A 25 10.76 0.52 9.79
CA LYS A 25 10.26 -0.73 10.37
C LYS A 25 9.56 -0.49 11.71
N LYS A 26 10.16 0.30 12.59
CA LYS A 26 9.57 0.66 13.88
C LYS A 26 8.26 1.42 13.71
N SER A 27 8.24 2.40 12.82
CA SER A 27 7.03 3.15 12.48
C SER A 27 5.93 2.24 11.92
N ALA A 28 6.28 1.33 11.03
CA ALA A 28 5.37 0.34 10.47
C ALA A 28 4.76 -0.58 11.53
N ALA A 29 5.56 -1.01 12.50
CA ALA A 29 5.09 -1.83 13.61
C ALA A 29 4.07 -1.06 14.50
N ASN A 30 4.37 0.19 14.81
CA ASN A 30 3.47 1.04 15.60
C ASN A 30 2.13 1.28 14.89
N ILE A 31 2.17 1.62 13.60
CA ILE A 31 0.97 1.82 12.77
C ILE A 31 0.14 0.53 12.72
N ARG A 32 0.79 -0.62 12.53
CA ARG A 32 0.11 -1.92 12.53
C ARG A 32 -0.57 -2.18 13.87
N ALA A 33 0.16 -2.05 14.98
CA ALA A 33 -0.36 -2.30 16.32
C ALA A 33 -1.58 -1.42 16.65
N PHE A 34 -1.58 -0.17 16.17
CA PHE A 34 -2.71 0.73 16.32
C PHE A 34 -3.93 0.24 15.50
N HIS A 35 -3.74 -0.07 14.23
CA HIS A 35 -4.84 -0.45 13.34
C HIS A 35 -5.39 -1.86 13.61
N GLU A 36 -4.58 -2.79 14.16
CA GLU A 36 -5.08 -4.08 14.63
C GLU A 36 -6.17 -3.92 15.70
N LYS A 37 -6.06 -2.92 16.57
CA LYS A 37 -7.08 -2.61 17.59
C LYS A 37 -8.36 -2.01 17.00
N GLN A 38 -8.33 -1.52 15.78
CA GLN A 38 -9.50 -0.96 15.07
C GLN A 38 -10.29 -2.01 14.29
N LYS A 39 -9.79 -3.23 14.18
CA LYS A 39 -10.50 -4.31 13.51
C LYS A 39 -11.83 -4.55 14.18
N ARG A 40 -12.87 -4.54 13.38
CA ARG A 40 -14.23 -4.90 13.82
C ARG A 40 -14.56 -6.30 13.31
N THR A 41 -15.25 -7.07 14.15
CA THR A 41 -15.84 -8.35 13.76
C THR A 41 -17.28 -8.13 13.35
N GLY A 42 -17.77 -8.91 12.38
CA GLY A 42 -19.19 -9.02 12.11
C GLY A 42 -19.91 -9.69 13.28
N TRP A 43 -21.22 -9.56 13.32
CA TRP A 43 -22.09 -10.19 14.32
C TRP A 43 -23.34 -10.74 13.64
N PHE A 44 -23.93 -11.77 14.23
CA PHE A 44 -25.17 -12.38 13.81
C PHE A 44 -26.03 -12.67 15.06
N GLU A 45 -27.32 -12.43 14.93
CA GLU A 45 -28.33 -12.68 15.96
C GLU A 45 -29.49 -13.47 15.35
N THR A 46 -29.94 -14.49 16.05
CA THR A 46 -31.15 -15.22 15.67
C THR A 46 -32.33 -14.71 16.51
N LYS A 47 -33.35 -14.24 15.83
CA LYS A 47 -34.59 -13.77 16.49
C LYS A 47 -35.50 -14.92 16.89
N PRO A 48 -36.47 -14.68 17.80
CA PRO A 48 -37.43 -15.71 18.25
C PRO A 48 -38.28 -16.33 17.13
N ASP A 49 -38.49 -15.58 16.03
CA ASP A 49 -39.20 -16.02 14.84
C ASP A 49 -38.35 -16.89 13.89
N GLY A 50 -37.10 -17.18 14.27
CA GLY A 50 -36.15 -17.93 13.45
C GLY A 50 -35.41 -17.10 12.40
N SER A 51 -35.71 -15.81 12.26
CA SER A 51 -34.97 -14.95 11.33
C SER A 51 -33.55 -14.66 11.85
N ILE A 52 -32.59 -14.57 10.94
CA ILE A 52 -31.20 -14.24 11.26
C ILE A 52 -30.89 -12.83 10.75
N LEU A 53 -30.50 -11.97 11.66
CA LEU A 53 -30.03 -10.61 11.35
C LEU A 53 -28.56 -10.49 11.73
N GLY A 54 -27.77 -9.83 10.88
CA GLY A 54 -26.35 -9.64 11.20
C GLY A 54 -25.64 -8.67 10.28
N MET A 55 -24.41 -8.37 10.62
CA MET A 55 -23.51 -7.56 9.81
C MET A 55 -22.25 -8.37 9.53
N ARG A 56 -21.97 -8.57 8.25
CA ARG A 56 -20.74 -9.23 7.78
C ARG A 56 -19.76 -8.17 7.29
N LEU A 57 -18.60 -8.08 7.91
CA LEU A 57 -17.50 -7.21 7.49
C LEU A 57 -16.51 -8.02 6.66
N LEU A 58 -16.29 -7.61 5.43
CA LEU A 58 -15.35 -8.24 4.50
C LEU A 58 -14.37 -7.20 3.96
N PRO A 59 -13.09 -7.58 3.79
CA PRO A 59 -12.15 -6.72 3.08
C PRO A 59 -12.54 -6.62 1.61
N VAL A 60 -12.19 -5.49 0.97
CA VAL A 60 -12.23 -5.39 -0.49
C VAL A 60 -11.12 -6.23 -1.11
N ALA A 61 -11.37 -6.83 -2.26
CA ALA A 61 -10.39 -7.69 -2.95
C ALA A 61 -9.12 -6.93 -3.37
N SER A 62 -9.25 -5.67 -3.72
CA SER A 62 -8.10 -4.84 -4.10
C SER A 62 -8.31 -3.38 -3.73
N ALA A 63 -7.22 -2.69 -3.39
CA ALA A 63 -7.20 -1.27 -3.09
C ALA A 63 -6.10 -0.56 -3.90
N GLY A 64 -6.44 0.62 -4.43
CA GLY A 64 -5.47 1.55 -5.00
C GLY A 64 -5.09 2.61 -3.97
N VAL A 65 -3.80 2.85 -3.79
CA VAL A 65 -3.29 3.92 -2.94
C VAL A 65 -2.47 4.89 -3.75
N TYR A 66 -2.59 6.17 -3.46
CA TYR A 66 -1.77 7.21 -4.06
C TYR A 66 -0.82 7.76 -3.01
N ALA A 67 0.48 7.76 -3.33
CA ALA A 67 1.49 8.41 -2.51
C ALA A 67 2.01 9.65 -3.25
N PRO A 68 1.93 10.85 -2.64
CA PRO A 68 2.55 12.03 -3.22
C PRO A 68 4.04 11.79 -3.46
N GLY A 69 4.59 12.44 -4.48
CA GLY A 69 5.99 12.28 -4.88
C GLY A 69 6.41 13.45 -5.77
N GLY A 70 7.50 13.27 -6.50
CA GLY A 70 8.09 14.29 -7.37
C GLY A 70 9.23 15.01 -6.66
N THR A 71 8.99 16.18 -6.09
CA THR A 71 10.03 16.98 -5.42
C THR A 71 10.39 16.50 -4.02
N ALA A 72 9.49 15.84 -3.31
CA ALA A 72 9.71 15.34 -1.95
C ALA A 72 9.25 13.88 -1.80
N ALA A 73 9.91 13.14 -0.89
CA ALA A 73 9.51 11.79 -0.50
C ALA A 73 8.50 11.85 0.65
N TYR A 74 7.46 11.03 0.56
CA TYR A 74 6.46 10.90 1.63
C TYR A 74 6.33 9.44 2.07
N PRO A 75 7.35 8.86 2.71
CA PRO A 75 7.34 7.46 3.15
C PRO A 75 6.24 7.19 4.19
N SER A 76 5.93 8.18 5.02
CA SER A 76 4.82 8.11 5.98
C SER A 76 3.47 7.88 5.29
N SER A 77 3.19 8.57 4.19
CA SER A 77 1.96 8.39 3.42
C SER A 77 1.83 6.96 2.87
N VAL A 78 2.95 6.36 2.46
CA VAL A 78 2.96 4.95 2.03
C VAL A 78 2.58 4.03 3.18
N LEU A 79 3.21 4.18 4.35
CA LEU A 79 2.93 3.36 5.52
C LEU A 79 1.48 3.51 6.00
N MET A 80 1.00 4.76 6.11
CA MET A 80 -0.33 5.09 6.60
C MET A 80 -1.47 4.62 5.68
N ASN A 81 -1.20 4.39 4.41
CA ASN A 81 -2.18 3.84 3.47
C ASN A 81 -2.08 2.32 3.33
N VAL A 82 -0.85 1.80 3.20
CA VAL A 82 -0.64 0.36 2.89
C VAL A 82 -0.87 -0.51 4.12
N ILE A 83 -0.42 -0.09 5.30
CA ILE A 83 -0.52 -0.92 6.51
C ILE A 83 -1.97 -1.11 6.95
N PRO A 84 -2.82 -0.06 7.05
CA PRO A 84 -4.24 -0.25 7.35
C PRO A 84 -4.97 -1.14 6.35
N ALA A 85 -4.67 -0.99 5.06
CA ALA A 85 -5.27 -1.85 4.04
C ALA A 85 -4.89 -3.33 4.25
N LYS A 86 -3.63 -3.61 4.62
CA LYS A 86 -3.19 -4.97 4.97
C LYS A 86 -3.84 -5.50 6.24
N VAL A 87 -3.92 -4.69 7.27
CA VAL A 87 -4.59 -5.03 8.53
C VAL A 87 -6.05 -5.35 8.28
N ALA A 88 -6.71 -4.61 7.38
CA ALA A 88 -8.09 -4.89 6.97
C ALA A 88 -8.25 -6.19 6.15
N GLY A 89 -7.16 -6.83 5.72
CA GLY A 89 -7.20 -8.08 4.96
C GLY A 89 -7.30 -7.89 3.44
N VAL A 90 -6.94 -6.71 2.91
CA VAL A 90 -6.94 -6.48 1.46
C VAL A 90 -5.82 -7.30 0.81
N GLU A 91 -6.20 -8.20 -0.11
CA GLU A 91 -5.25 -9.11 -0.77
C GLU A 91 -4.32 -8.38 -1.74
N ARG A 92 -4.88 -7.49 -2.56
CA ARG A 92 -4.14 -6.79 -3.60
C ARG A 92 -4.11 -5.29 -3.33
N ILE A 93 -2.91 -4.74 -3.12
CA ILE A 93 -2.72 -3.29 -2.95
C ILE A 93 -1.84 -2.80 -4.12
N VAL A 94 -2.33 -1.81 -4.83
CA VAL A 94 -1.62 -1.14 -5.94
C VAL A 94 -1.30 0.28 -5.51
N MET A 95 -0.05 0.69 -5.65
CA MET A 95 0.36 2.04 -5.32
C MET A 95 0.74 2.82 -6.60
N ALA A 96 0.25 4.03 -6.71
CA ALA A 96 0.65 5.00 -7.72
C ALA A 96 1.34 6.19 -7.06
N THR A 97 2.41 6.68 -7.70
CA THR A 97 3.14 7.87 -7.28
C THR A 97 3.69 8.58 -8.51
N PRO A 98 3.75 9.92 -8.55
CA PRO A 98 4.34 10.64 -9.65
C PRO A 98 5.87 10.42 -9.68
N PRO A 99 6.48 10.41 -10.86
CA PRO A 99 7.93 10.39 -11.00
C PRO A 99 8.56 11.73 -10.57
N GLY A 100 9.83 11.69 -10.20
CA GLY A 100 10.67 12.86 -10.04
C GLY A 100 11.04 13.51 -11.38
N PRO A 101 11.81 14.61 -11.35
CA PRO A 101 12.27 15.29 -12.57
C PRO A 101 13.14 14.40 -13.48
N ASP A 102 13.81 13.41 -12.91
CA ASP A 102 14.63 12.39 -13.58
C ASP A 102 13.80 11.24 -14.17
N GLY A 103 12.48 11.28 -14.06
CA GLY A 103 11.56 10.21 -14.49
C GLY A 103 11.55 8.98 -13.58
N LYS A 104 12.28 9.00 -12.46
CA LYS A 104 12.34 7.91 -11.48
C LYS A 104 11.45 8.17 -10.26
N VAL A 105 11.08 7.12 -9.57
CA VAL A 105 10.37 7.24 -8.28
C VAL A 105 11.38 7.52 -7.17
N ASN A 106 11.06 8.47 -6.29
CA ASN A 106 11.92 8.79 -5.16
C ASN A 106 12.19 7.56 -4.27
N ALA A 107 13.46 7.34 -3.92
CA ALA A 107 13.92 6.18 -3.16
C ALA A 107 13.22 6.05 -1.80
N GLY A 108 13.01 7.14 -1.08
CA GLY A 108 12.29 7.14 0.20
C GLY A 108 10.82 6.72 0.08
N THR A 109 10.17 6.97 -1.05
CA THR A 109 8.80 6.52 -1.32
C THR A 109 8.74 5.03 -1.68
N MET A 110 9.79 4.49 -2.31
CA MET A 110 9.85 3.07 -2.70
C MET A 110 10.25 2.11 -1.57
N THR A 111 11.05 2.59 -0.65
CA THR A 111 11.71 1.77 0.38
C THR A 111 10.79 1.09 1.40
N PRO A 112 9.61 1.64 1.80
CA PRO A 112 8.73 0.97 2.77
C PRO A 112 8.20 -0.40 2.33
N ARG A 113 8.52 -0.86 1.13
CA ARG A 113 7.96 -2.09 0.56
C ARG A 113 8.76 -3.34 0.93
N ARG A 114 8.14 -4.25 1.68
CA ARG A 114 8.49 -5.69 1.68
C ARG A 114 7.41 -6.43 0.90
N GLY A 115 7.76 -7.00 -0.26
CA GLY A 115 6.85 -7.87 -1.02
C GLY A 115 7.07 -7.81 -2.53
N LYS A 116 6.95 -8.94 -3.20
CA LYS A 116 7.07 -9.06 -4.66
C LYS A 116 5.94 -8.31 -5.35
N CYS A 117 6.28 -7.48 -6.34
CA CYS A 117 5.32 -6.82 -7.21
C CYS A 117 4.90 -7.76 -8.33
N GLY A 118 3.68 -8.26 -8.30
CA GLY A 118 3.10 -9.01 -9.40
C GLY A 118 1.70 -8.49 -9.75
N GLY A 119 1.51 -7.95 -10.93
CA GLY A 119 0.20 -7.55 -11.43
C GLY A 119 0.29 -6.82 -12.76
N ARG A 120 -0.51 -7.23 -13.74
CA ARG A 120 -0.63 -6.58 -15.05
C ARG A 120 -1.48 -5.33 -14.91
N GLY A 121 -0.89 -4.15 -15.15
CA GLY A 121 -1.65 -2.90 -15.27
C GLY A 121 -2.30 -2.81 -16.65
N ARG A 122 -3.60 -2.47 -16.71
CA ARG A 122 -4.23 -2.01 -17.95
C ARG A 122 -3.93 -0.53 -18.13
N ASN A 123 -3.59 -0.12 -19.37
CA ASN A 123 -3.47 1.24 -19.79
C ASN A 123 -4.78 2.00 -19.51
N LEU A 124 -4.72 3.06 -18.73
CA LEU A 124 -5.65 4.18 -18.85
C LEU A 124 -4.97 5.21 -19.76
N GLN A 125 -5.36 5.21 -21.03
CA GLN A 125 -5.13 6.33 -21.91
C GLN A 125 -6.13 7.41 -21.50
N ASP A 126 -5.67 8.37 -20.73
CA ASP A 126 -6.23 9.71 -20.74
C ASP A 126 -5.16 10.71 -20.31
N GLY A 127 -5.03 11.77 -21.06
CA GLY A 127 -3.91 12.68 -21.21
C GLY A 127 -3.50 13.55 -20.02
N ARG A 128 -3.33 13.01 -18.82
CA ARG A 128 -2.73 13.72 -17.67
C ARG A 128 -1.74 12.85 -16.92
N ARG A 129 -0.47 13.20 -17.05
CA ARG A 129 0.72 12.74 -16.31
C ARG A 129 0.62 11.34 -15.68
N ALA A 130 1.12 10.36 -16.41
CA ALA A 130 1.20 8.97 -15.96
C ALA A 130 1.97 8.86 -14.63
N GLY A 131 1.26 8.51 -13.56
CA GLY A 131 1.89 8.09 -12.31
C GLY A 131 2.49 6.70 -12.46
N HIS A 132 3.62 6.44 -11.80
CA HIS A 132 4.23 5.11 -11.78
C HIS A 132 3.38 4.18 -10.91
N CYS A 133 2.84 3.14 -11.53
CA CYS A 133 2.03 2.14 -10.83
C CYS A 133 2.93 1.04 -10.27
N CYS A 134 2.93 0.89 -8.97
CA CYS A 134 3.58 -0.23 -8.29
C CYS A 134 2.55 -1.34 -8.03
N PRO A 135 2.66 -2.52 -8.65
CA PRO A 135 1.70 -3.59 -8.42
C PRO A 135 1.90 -4.31 -7.09
N GLY A 136 0.78 -4.60 -6.52
CA GLY A 136 0.39 -5.48 -5.42
C GLY A 136 1.43 -6.12 -4.49
N LEU A 137 1.27 -5.85 -3.22
CA LEU A 137 1.83 -6.62 -2.12
C LEU A 137 0.98 -7.90 -1.94
N ARG A 138 1.52 -9.06 -2.28
CA ARG A 138 0.99 -10.36 -1.81
C ARG A 138 1.67 -10.74 -0.49
N HIS A 139 0.98 -11.52 0.33
CA HIS A 139 1.51 -12.14 1.56
C HIS A 139 2.71 -13.03 1.29
#